data_cdc96d67f883504e45d5ff63b020a28e
#
_entry.id   cdc96d67f883504e45d5ff63b020a28e
#
_cell.length_a   1.000
_cell.length_b   1.000
_cell.length_c   1.000
_cell.angle_alpha   90.00
_cell.angle_beta   90.00
_cell.angle_gamma   90.00
#
_symmetry.space_group_name_H-M   'P 1'
#
loop_
_entity.id
_entity.type
_entity.pdbx_description
1 polymer ?
#
loop_
_entity_poly.entity_id
_entity_poly.type
_entity_poly.pdbx_seq_one_letter_code
_entity_poly.pdbx_strand_id
1 'polypeptide(L)'
;MIKITPHRITILMGLLLSPSVFATDVNVDFTATVKATTCNITLTGTNVTDNGNDKYTLVIPSMGMDKIANKTAQSEANFKLVANGCSSGISWIDTTLTGNQSGSSPALIIPLASDTTSTTSYIGMGFKRKATSGDTFLKPNSTEYIRWSASEISTDGLEMTVALRETSVGQGVPGKFRALATFNFSYQ
;
A
#
# COMPACT_ATOMS: atom_id res chain seq x y z
N MET A 1 -58.67 -19.62 93.96
CA MET A 1 -58.54 -20.79 93.10
C MET A 1 -58.79 -20.32 91.65
N ILE A 2 -57.75 -20.12 90.85
CA ILE A 2 -57.86 -19.65 89.49
C ILE A 2 -57.42 -20.80 88.62
N LYS A 3 -58.29 -21.30 87.76
CA LYS A 3 -58.04 -22.35 86.79
C LYS A 3 -57.47 -21.72 85.56
N ILE A 4 -56.25 -22.07 85.18
CA ILE A 4 -55.60 -21.66 83.92
C ILE A 4 -55.82 -22.78 82.91
N THR A 5 -56.52 -22.50 81.82
CA THR A 5 -56.69 -23.38 80.65
C THR A 5 -55.55 -23.20 79.71
N PRO A 6 -54.90 -24.24 79.21
CA PRO A 6 -53.81 -24.06 78.21
C PRO A 6 -54.40 -23.86 76.82
N HIS A 7 -54.07 -22.74 76.19
CA HIS A 7 -54.32 -22.46 74.79
C HIS A 7 -53.28 -23.18 73.91
N ARG A 8 -53.76 -24.00 73.04
CA ARG A 8 -52.94 -24.65 72.00
C ARG A 8 -52.66 -23.64 70.95
N ILE A 9 -51.36 -23.21 70.82
CA ILE A 9 -50.89 -22.43 69.77
C ILE A 9 -50.57 -23.34 68.56
N THR A 10 -51.38 -23.29 67.54
CA THR A 10 -51.16 -23.95 66.27
C THR A 10 -50.25 -23.08 65.46
N ILE A 11 -48.92 -23.44 65.31
CA ILE A 11 -48.01 -22.80 64.47
C ILE A 11 -48.26 -23.23 63.01
N LEU A 12 -48.85 -22.36 62.23
CA LEU A 12 -49.02 -22.54 60.77
C LEU A 12 -47.68 -22.25 60.06
N MET A 13 -46.96 -23.33 59.71
CA MET A 13 -45.71 -23.27 58.99
C MET A 13 -46.01 -23.03 57.50
N GLY A 14 -46.01 -21.77 57.11
CA GLY A 14 -46.18 -21.35 55.73
C GLY A 14 -44.97 -21.78 54.90
N LEU A 15 -45.12 -22.75 54.03
CA LEU A 15 -44.12 -23.14 53.00
C LEU A 15 -44.03 -22.03 51.96
N LEU A 16 -42.98 -21.27 52.02
CA LEU A 16 -42.65 -20.32 50.97
C LEU A 16 -42.14 -21.07 49.73
N LEU A 17 -43.05 -21.34 48.80
CA LEU A 17 -42.70 -21.79 47.44
C LEU A 17 -42.07 -20.61 46.68
N SER A 18 -40.72 -20.52 46.64
CA SER A 18 -40.02 -19.58 45.77
C SER A 18 -40.16 -20.07 44.33
N PRO A 19 -40.69 -19.26 43.40
CA PRO A 19 -40.67 -19.62 41.98
C PRO A 19 -39.22 -19.62 41.49
N SER A 20 -38.77 -20.76 41.01
CA SER A 20 -37.48 -20.89 40.31
C SER A 20 -37.57 -20.11 39.00
N VAL A 21 -36.94 -18.97 38.93
CA VAL A 21 -36.74 -18.22 37.67
C VAL A 21 -35.70 -18.97 36.88
N PHE A 22 -36.10 -19.72 35.85
CA PHE A 22 -35.21 -20.30 34.89
C PHE A 22 -34.68 -19.15 34.00
N ALA A 23 -33.39 -18.85 34.11
CA ALA A 23 -32.70 -18.01 33.14
C ALA A 23 -32.63 -18.79 31.82
N THR A 24 -33.29 -18.31 30.77
CA THR A 24 -33.12 -18.83 29.41
C THR A 24 -31.87 -18.22 28.83
N ASP A 25 -30.88 -19.04 28.54
CA ASP A 25 -29.72 -18.62 27.77
C ASP A 25 -30.18 -18.25 26.35
N VAL A 26 -29.97 -16.97 25.98
CA VAL A 26 -30.18 -16.49 24.63
C VAL A 26 -28.85 -16.64 23.88
N ASN A 27 -28.76 -17.67 23.05
CA ASN A 27 -27.61 -17.84 22.14
C ASN A 27 -27.85 -17.01 20.88
N VAL A 28 -26.98 -16.07 20.62
CA VAL A 28 -27.04 -15.24 19.41
C VAL A 28 -25.85 -15.60 18.52
N ASP A 29 -26.11 -16.28 17.42
CA ASP A 29 -25.10 -16.53 16.37
C ASP A 29 -24.99 -15.30 15.50
N PHE A 30 -23.79 -14.70 15.48
CA PHE A 30 -23.44 -13.56 14.64
C PHE A 30 -22.44 -14.01 13.57
N THR A 31 -22.83 -13.93 12.30
CA THR A 31 -21.93 -14.17 11.17
C THR A 31 -21.66 -12.84 10.47
N ALA A 32 -20.40 -12.40 10.47
CA ALA A 32 -19.96 -11.24 9.73
C ALA A 32 -19.04 -11.67 8.58
N THR A 33 -19.34 -11.27 7.35
CA THR A 33 -18.44 -11.43 6.23
C THR A 33 -17.63 -10.14 6.07
N VAL A 34 -16.34 -10.21 6.38
CA VAL A 34 -15.40 -9.09 6.16
C VAL A 34 -14.81 -9.27 4.76
N LYS A 35 -15.14 -8.39 3.84
CA LYS A 35 -14.47 -8.30 2.52
C LYS A 35 -13.26 -7.41 2.67
N ALA A 36 -12.07 -7.93 2.31
CA ALA A 36 -10.91 -7.08 2.13
C ALA A 36 -11.18 -6.14 0.94
N THR A 37 -11.02 -4.82 1.16
CA THR A 37 -11.09 -3.83 0.09
C THR A 37 -9.76 -3.81 -0.64
N THR A 38 -9.71 -4.36 -1.86
CA THR A 38 -8.50 -4.46 -2.67
C THR A 38 -8.82 -4.24 -4.14
N CYS A 39 -7.80 -3.87 -4.89
CA CYS A 39 -7.79 -3.89 -6.35
C CYS A 39 -6.64 -4.78 -6.82
N ASN A 40 -6.77 -5.36 -8.01
CA ASN A 40 -5.63 -5.91 -8.73
C ASN A 40 -4.94 -4.76 -9.48
N ILE A 41 -3.70 -4.43 -9.10
CA ILE A 41 -2.93 -3.36 -9.75
C ILE A 41 -2.01 -3.97 -10.79
N THR A 42 -2.10 -3.49 -12.02
CA THR A 42 -1.20 -3.88 -13.12
C THR A 42 -0.38 -2.68 -13.58
N LEU A 43 0.83 -2.94 -14.05
CA LEU A 43 1.70 -1.92 -14.63
C LEU A 43 1.71 -2.08 -16.17
N THR A 44 1.41 -1.01 -16.89
CA THR A 44 1.31 -1.01 -18.35
C THR A 44 2.13 0.13 -18.98
N GLY A 45 2.55 -0.05 -20.23
CA GLY A 45 3.31 0.96 -20.97
C GLY A 45 4.02 0.35 -22.17
N THR A 46 4.49 1.18 -23.07
CA THR A 46 5.14 0.74 -24.34
C THR A 46 6.38 -0.13 -24.09
N ASN A 47 7.13 0.15 -23.03
CA ASN A 47 8.39 -0.53 -22.70
C ASN A 47 8.24 -1.40 -21.43
N VAL A 48 7.03 -1.81 -21.11
CA VAL A 48 6.72 -2.64 -19.95
C VAL A 48 6.49 -4.09 -20.40
N THR A 49 7.13 -5.00 -19.69
CA THR A 49 6.90 -6.46 -19.82
C THR A 49 6.39 -6.99 -18.50
N ASP A 50 5.28 -7.68 -18.52
CA ASP A 50 4.76 -8.43 -17.39
C ASP A 50 5.50 -9.78 -17.29
N ASN A 51 6.15 -10.05 -16.18
CA ASN A 51 6.88 -11.29 -15.91
C ASN A 51 6.07 -12.26 -15.03
N GLY A 52 4.82 -11.95 -14.74
CA GLY A 52 3.96 -12.69 -13.82
C GLY A 52 4.30 -12.47 -12.35
N ASN A 53 3.37 -12.88 -11.46
CA ASN A 53 3.51 -12.74 -10.01
C ASN A 53 3.80 -11.29 -9.56
N ASP A 54 3.08 -10.33 -10.15
CA ASP A 54 3.19 -8.87 -9.88
C ASP A 54 4.60 -8.31 -10.11
N LYS A 55 5.36 -8.95 -10.99
CA LYS A 55 6.70 -8.52 -11.39
C LYS A 55 6.70 -7.96 -12.80
N TYR A 56 7.23 -6.78 -12.95
CA TYR A 56 7.30 -6.07 -14.22
C TYR A 56 8.72 -5.62 -14.53
N THR A 57 9.07 -5.62 -15.79
CA THR A 57 10.28 -4.97 -16.29
C THR A 57 9.91 -3.75 -17.10
N LEU A 58 10.42 -2.59 -16.72
CA LEU A 58 10.31 -1.36 -17.49
C LEU A 58 11.68 -1.05 -18.10
N VAL A 59 11.75 -1.03 -19.41
CA VAL A 59 12.97 -0.72 -20.14
C VAL A 59 13.03 0.78 -20.44
N ILE A 60 14.07 1.46 -19.93
CA ILE A 60 14.42 2.82 -20.32
C ILE A 60 15.39 2.70 -21.47
N PRO A 61 15.13 3.32 -22.64
CA PRO A 61 16.03 3.23 -23.80
C PRO A 61 17.44 3.71 -23.47
N SER A 62 18.44 3.09 -24.10
CA SER A 62 19.83 3.52 -23.97
C SER A 62 20.00 4.96 -24.42
N MET A 63 20.80 5.73 -23.66
CA MET A 63 21.02 7.15 -23.91
C MET A 63 22.43 7.58 -23.51
N GLY A 64 22.85 8.74 -23.99
CA GLY A 64 24.11 9.38 -23.55
C GLY A 64 23.98 9.94 -22.14
N MET A 65 25.09 10.01 -21.42
CA MET A 65 25.15 10.64 -20.08
C MET A 65 24.72 12.11 -20.09
N ASP A 66 24.93 12.81 -21.20
CA ASP A 66 24.48 14.18 -21.39
C ASP A 66 22.98 14.35 -21.19
N LYS A 67 22.17 13.33 -21.54
CA LYS A 67 20.73 13.34 -21.38
C LYS A 67 20.33 13.24 -19.91
N ILE A 68 21.06 12.42 -19.14
CA ILE A 68 20.85 12.25 -17.69
C ILE A 68 21.31 13.51 -16.94
N ALA A 69 22.52 14.00 -17.23
CA ALA A 69 23.09 15.18 -16.59
C ALA A 69 22.26 16.46 -16.85
N ASN A 70 21.76 16.62 -18.08
CA ASN A 70 20.92 17.77 -18.46
C ASN A 70 19.41 17.52 -18.18
N LYS A 71 19.04 16.39 -17.57
CA LYS A 71 17.67 16.06 -17.16
C LYS A 71 16.66 16.16 -18.30
N THR A 72 17.05 15.71 -19.48
CA THR A 72 16.21 15.79 -20.67
C THR A 72 15.09 14.74 -20.64
N ALA A 73 14.04 14.94 -21.44
CA ALA A 73 12.94 13.98 -21.56
C ALA A 73 13.40 12.59 -22.06
N GLN A 74 14.55 12.49 -22.75
CA GLN A 74 15.11 11.21 -23.16
C GLN A 74 15.63 10.37 -21.96
N SER A 75 15.88 10.98 -20.82
CA SER A 75 16.23 10.25 -19.59
C SER A 75 15.02 9.82 -18.78
N GLU A 76 13.81 9.92 -19.35
CA GLU A 76 12.55 9.58 -18.72
C GLU A 76 11.80 8.51 -19.52
N ALA A 77 11.03 7.67 -18.83
CA ALA A 77 10.10 6.75 -19.45
C ALA A 77 8.76 6.80 -18.72
N ASN A 78 7.67 6.75 -19.48
CA ASN A 78 6.32 6.79 -18.94
C ASN A 78 5.74 5.39 -18.86
N PHE A 79 4.96 5.17 -17.81
CA PHE A 79 4.17 3.96 -17.59
C PHE A 79 2.88 4.33 -16.85
N LYS A 80 2.00 3.36 -16.70
CA LYS A 80 0.72 3.54 -16.04
C LYS A 80 0.48 2.41 -15.05
N LEU A 81 0.00 2.73 -13.86
CA LEU A 81 -0.57 1.80 -12.91
C LEU A 81 -2.08 1.78 -13.11
N VAL A 82 -2.65 0.60 -13.30
CA VAL A 82 -4.08 0.41 -13.60
C VAL A 82 -4.70 -0.46 -12.52
N ALA A 83 -5.78 0.05 -11.91
CA ALA A 83 -6.56 -0.69 -10.93
C ALA A 83 -7.66 -1.48 -11.63
N ASN A 84 -7.72 -2.79 -11.39
CA ASN A 84 -8.71 -3.69 -11.97
C ASN A 84 -9.44 -4.47 -10.89
N GLY A 85 -10.72 -4.77 -11.10
CA GLY A 85 -11.50 -5.62 -10.21
C GLY A 85 -11.56 -5.10 -8.75
N CYS A 86 -11.59 -3.78 -8.59
CA CYS A 86 -11.67 -3.15 -7.27
C CYS A 86 -12.93 -3.58 -6.53
N SER A 87 -12.81 -3.84 -5.23
CA SER A 87 -13.95 -4.07 -4.36
C SER A 87 -14.84 -2.82 -4.30
N SER A 88 -16.15 -3.01 -4.19
CA SER A 88 -17.09 -1.90 -3.99
C SER A 88 -16.75 -1.15 -2.69
N GLY A 89 -16.72 0.17 -2.75
CA GLY A 89 -16.47 1.04 -1.58
C GLY A 89 -15.04 1.56 -1.46
N ILE A 90 -14.13 1.24 -2.39
CA ILE A 90 -12.84 1.91 -2.45
C ILE A 90 -13.04 3.36 -2.88
N SER A 91 -12.67 4.29 -1.99
CA SER A 91 -12.76 5.73 -2.22
C SER A 91 -11.44 6.32 -2.72
N TRP A 92 -10.31 5.75 -2.29
CA TRP A 92 -8.98 6.15 -2.78
C TRP A 92 -7.95 5.03 -2.64
N ILE A 93 -6.90 5.17 -3.43
CA ILE A 93 -5.71 4.34 -3.38
C ILE A 93 -4.52 5.26 -3.13
N ASP A 94 -3.71 4.92 -2.14
CA ASP A 94 -2.44 5.60 -1.89
C ASP A 94 -1.28 4.69 -2.28
N THR A 95 -0.37 5.21 -3.11
CA THR A 95 0.82 4.50 -3.57
C THR A 95 2.05 5.03 -2.86
N THR A 96 2.78 4.16 -2.18
CA THR A 96 4.10 4.43 -1.61
C THR A 96 5.18 3.65 -2.36
N LEU A 97 6.44 3.99 -2.14
CA LEU A 97 7.58 3.43 -2.84
C LEU A 97 8.62 2.87 -1.86
N THR A 98 9.16 1.69 -2.17
CA THR A 98 10.32 1.14 -1.46
C THR A 98 11.40 0.70 -2.45
N GLY A 99 12.67 0.73 -2.02
CA GLY A 99 13.82 0.37 -2.86
C GLY A 99 15.15 0.67 -2.18
N ASN A 100 16.25 0.35 -2.87
CA ASN A 100 17.60 0.68 -2.41
C ASN A 100 17.87 2.18 -2.59
N GLN A 101 17.63 2.95 -1.54
CA GLN A 101 17.69 4.41 -1.56
C GLN A 101 19.14 4.92 -1.65
N SER A 102 19.36 5.93 -2.46
CA SER A 102 20.66 6.63 -2.51
C SER A 102 20.92 7.44 -1.24
N GLY A 103 22.09 7.31 -0.66
CA GLY A 103 22.49 8.11 0.49
C GLY A 103 22.71 9.60 0.17
N SER A 104 23.18 9.92 -1.05
CA SER A 104 23.44 11.30 -1.48
C SER A 104 22.20 11.99 -2.07
N SER A 105 21.28 11.22 -2.64
CA SER A 105 20.04 11.73 -3.24
C SER A 105 18.85 10.88 -2.80
N PRO A 106 18.28 11.14 -1.62
CA PRO A 106 17.29 10.24 -0.99
C PRO A 106 15.96 10.04 -1.75
N ALA A 107 15.69 10.83 -2.78
CA ALA A 107 14.54 10.63 -3.65
C ALA A 107 14.81 9.63 -4.79
N LEU A 108 16.02 9.11 -4.91
CA LEU A 108 16.43 8.20 -5.97
C LEU A 108 16.72 6.79 -5.43
N ILE A 109 16.32 5.79 -6.23
CA ILE A 109 16.64 4.38 -6.03
C ILE A 109 17.86 4.04 -6.90
N ILE A 110 18.84 3.38 -6.30
CA ILE A 110 20.09 2.97 -6.95
C ILE A 110 20.16 1.44 -7.07
N PRO A 111 21.02 0.90 -7.93
CA PRO A 111 21.28 -0.53 -7.98
C PRO A 111 21.68 -1.11 -6.61
N LEU A 112 21.29 -2.36 -6.36
CA LEU A 112 21.82 -3.09 -5.21
C LEU A 112 23.32 -3.36 -5.41
N ALA A 113 24.11 -3.23 -4.35
CA ALA A 113 25.55 -3.55 -4.40
C ALA A 113 25.84 -5.01 -4.81
N SER A 114 24.88 -5.91 -4.58
CA SER A 114 24.96 -7.31 -4.99
C SER A 114 24.57 -7.56 -6.45
N ASP A 115 24.03 -6.55 -7.16
CA ASP A 115 23.65 -6.70 -8.57
C ASP A 115 24.85 -6.43 -9.49
N THR A 116 25.57 -7.50 -9.83
CA THR A 116 26.74 -7.45 -10.72
C THR A 116 26.38 -7.12 -12.18
N THR A 117 25.10 -7.08 -12.56
CA THR A 117 24.66 -6.70 -13.91
C THR A 117 24.62 -5.20 -14.11
N SER A 118 24.54 -4.44 -13.02
CA SER A 118 24.64 -2.97 -13.05
C SER A 118 26.10 -2.53 -12.96
N THR A 119 26.51 -1.72 -13.91
CA THR A 119 27.91 -1.24 -14.01
C THR A 119 28.02 0.29 -13.95
N THR A 120 26.89 0.98 -13.82
CA THR A 120 26.87 2.44 -13.61
C THR A 120 27.25 2.81 -12.19
N SER A 121 27.75 4.03 -12.00
CA SER A 121 27.93 4.65 -10.68
C SER A 121 27.31 6.05 -10.68
N TYR A 122 26.87 6.47 -9.51
CA TYR A 122 26.22 7.77 -9.28
C TYR A 122 24.99 8.05 -10.17
N ILE A 123 24.30 6.99 -10.60
CA ILE A 123 23.01 7.07 -11.31
C ILE A 123 21.94 6.41 -10.45
N GLY A 124 20.78 7.05 -10.39
CA GLY A 124 19.60 6.52 -9.72
C GLY A 124 18.33 6.80 -10.53
N MET A 125 17.25 6.10 -10.20
CA MET A 125 15.94 6.32 -10.79
C MET A 125 14.99 6.94 -9.76
N GLY A 126 14.26 7.99 -10.19
CA GLY A 126 13.21 8.64 -9.42
C GLY A 126 11.86 8.44 -10.08
N PHE A 127 10.80 8.36 -9.29
CA PHE A 127 9.43 8.16 -9.74
C PHE A 127 8.57 9.38 -9.38
N LYS A 128 7.74 9.82 -10.33
CA LYS A 128 6.81 10.94 -10.13
C LYS A 128 5.53 10.73 -10.93
N ARG A 129 4.46 11.47 -10.58
CA ARG A 129 3.33 11.60 -11.51
C ARG A 129 3.82 12.18 -12.83
N LYS A 130 3.33 11.69 -13.95
CA LYS A 130 3.66 12.23 -15.28
C LYS A 130 3.33 13.72 -15.41
N ALA A 131 2.24 14.16 -14.78
CA ALA A 131 1.84 15.58 -14.80
C ALA A 131 2.73 16.49 -13.92
N THR A 132 3.60 15.92 -13.06
CA THR A 132 4.48 16.69 -12.18
C THR A 132 5.69 17.22 -12.94
N SER A 133 5.87 18.53 -12.93
CA SER A 133 7.04 19.17 -13.52
C SER A 133 8.30 18.99 -12.67
N GLY A 134 9.47 19.04 -13.31
CA GLY A 134 10.76 18.96 -12.62
C GLY A 134 11.02 17.58 -12.00
N ASP A 135 11.88 17.54 -10.99
CA ASP A 135 12.37 16.33 -10.32
C ASP A 135 11.73 16.15 -8.93
N THR A 136 10.46 16.48 -8.79
CA THR A 136 9.71 16.20 -7.56
C THR A 136 9.34 14.71 -7.52
N PHE A 137 10.26 13.88 -7.06
CA PHE A 137 10.10 12.44 -7.01
C PHE A 137 9.47 11.98 -5.69
N LEU A 138 8.68 10.91 -5.75
CA LEU A 138 8.20 10.19 -4.59
C LEU A 138 9.39 9.56 -3.85
N LYS A 139 9.58 9.93 -2.60
CA LYS A 139 10.72 9.47 -1.81
C LYS A 139 10.53 8.01 -1.40
N PRO A 140 11.46 7.11 -1.76
CA PRO A 140 11.37 5.71 -1.33
C PRO A 140 11.59 5.57 0.18
N ASN A 141 11.07 4.50 0.76
CA ASN A 141 11.20 4.14 2.17
C ASN A 141 10.72 5.26 3.13
N SER A 142 9.72 6.03 2.71
CA SER A 142 9.15 7.14 3.49
C SER A 142 7.62 6.99 3.60
N THR A 143 7.00 7.91 4.32
CA THR A 143 5.54 8.01 4.44
C THR A 143 4.90 8.84 3.34
N GLU A 144 5.70 9.39 2.41
CA GLU A 144 5.17 10.08 1.24
C GLU A 144 4.39 9.13 0.35
N TYR A 145 3.28 9.58 -0.20
CA TYR A 145 2.43 8.80 -1.08
C TYR A 145 1.87 9.62 -2.24
N ILE A 146 1.46 8.92 -3.28
CA ILE A 146 0.66 9.47 -4.37
C ILE A 146 -0.76 8.96 -4.21
N ARG A 147 -1.71 9.86 -3.97
CA ARG A 147 -3.14 9.53 -3.89
C ARG A 147 -3.76 9.54 -5.28
N TRP A 148 -4.48 8.47 -5.60
CA TRP A 148 -5.21 8.37 -6.86
C TRP A 148 -6.49 9.17 -6.80
N SER A 149 -6.85 9.82 -7.90
CA SER A 149 -8.17 10.42 -8.09
C SER A 149 -9.21 9.34 -8.40
N ALA A 150 -10.49 9.68 -8.27
CA ALA A 150 -11.58 8.77 -8.59
C ALA A 150 -11.55 8.29 -10.06
N SER A 151 -11.18 9.14 -11.01
CA SER A 151 -11.04 8.77 -12.42
C SER A 151 -9.87 7.82 -12.63
N GLU A 152 -8.74 8.02 -11.95
CA GLU A 152 -7.58 7.12 -12.03
C GLU A 152 -7.93 5.72 -11.49
N ILE A 153 -8.78 5.63 -10.47
CA ILE A 153 -9.25 4.35 -9.93
C ILE A 153 -10.22 3.66 -10.90
N SER A 154 -11.16 4.41 -11.48
CA SER A 154 -12.26 3.83 -12.24
C SER A 154 -11.90 3.47 -13.69
N THR A 155 -11.10 4.28 -14.37
CA THR A 155 -10.89 4.16 -15.81
C THR A 155 -9.51 4.54 -16.32
N ASP A 156 -8.91 5.62 -15.77
CA ASP A 156 -7.75 6.24 -16.40
C ASP A 156 -6.43 5.57 -16.02
N GLY A 157 -6.36 5.02 -14.79
CA GLY A 157 -5.11 4.59 -14.16
C GLY A 157 -4.22 5.78 -13.79
N LEU A 158 -3.24 5.54 -12.94
CA LEU A 158 -2.25 6.54 -12.52
C LEU A 158 -1.10 6.62 -13.51
N GLU A 159 -0.98 7.72 -14.25
CA GLU A 159 0.16 7.96 -15.13
C GLU A 159 1.40 8.38 -14.35
N MET A 160 2.48 7.65 -14.55
CA MET A 160 3.75 7.80 -13.87
C MET A 160 4.89 8.02 -14.85
N THR A 161 5.95 8.66 -14.38
CA THR A 161 7.24 8.79 -15.06
C THR A 161 8.33 8.26 -14.14
N VAL A 162 9.21 7.42 -14.68
CA VAL A 162 10.52 7.12 -14.10
C VAL A 162 11.57 7.94 -14.83
N ALA A 163 12.48 8.54 -14.07
CA ALA A 163 13.56 9.37 -14.61
C ALA A 163 14.92 8.89 -14.09
N LEU A 164 15.90 8.75 -14.97
CA LEU A 164 17.30 8.55 -14.57
C LEU A 164 17.93 9.90 -14.25
N ARG A 165 18.62 9.97 -13.11
CA ARG A 165 19.30 11.19 -12.64
C ARG A 165 20.63 10.83 -12.01
N GLU A 166 21.56 11.78 -12.05
CA GLU A 166 22.77 11.66 -11.25
C GLU A 166 22.43 11.80 -9.76
N THR A 167 23.00 10.93 -8.93
CA THR A 167 22.89 11.02 -7.47
C THR A 167 23.86 12.04 -6.87
N SER A 168 24.89 12.40 -7.64
CA SER A 168 25.84 13.48 -7.38
C SER A 168 26.21 14.14 -8.70
N VAL A 169 25.99 15.44 -8.81
CA VAL A 169 26.14 16.21 -10.06
C VAL A 169 27.55 16.07 -10.62
N GLY A 170 27.65 15.70 -11.91
CA GLY A 170 28.90 15.55 -12.63
C GLY A 170 29.71 14.31 -12.26
N GLN A 171 29.18 13.41 -11.46
CA GLN A 171 29.85 12.16 -11.05
C GLN A 171 29.32 10.93 -11.76
N GLY A 172 28.27 11.06 -12.58
CA GLY A 172 27.65 9.94 -13.27
C GLY A 172 28.65 9.17 -14.14
N VAL A 173 28.73 7.87 -13.95
CA VAL A 173 29.55 6.95 -14.75
C VAL A 173 28.64 6.15 -15.67
N PRO A 174 28.86 6.18 -17.00
CA PRO A 174 28.08 5.41 -17.95
C PRO A 174 28.27 3.91 -17.76
N GLY A 175 27.23 3.14 -18.08
CA GLY A 175 27.25 1.68 -17.95
C GLY A 175 25.82 1.11 -18.05
N LYS A 176 25.67 -0.16 -17.68
CA LYS A 176 24.36 -0.81 -17.55
C LYS A 176 23.72 -0.40 -16.23
N PHE A 177 22.49 0.06 -16.28
CA PHE A 177 21.71 0.40 -15.09
C PHE A 177 20.59 -0.63 -14.89
N ARG A 178 20.51 -1.20 -13.69
CA ARG A 178 19.41 -2.02 -13.23
C ARG A 178 19.16 -1.74 -11.75
N ALA A 179 17.92 -1.39 -11.41
CA ALA A 179 17.52 -1.20 -10.03
C ALA A 179 16.10 -1.74 -9.80
N LEU A 180 15.77 -2.03 -8.56
CA LEU A 180 14.48 -2.59 -8.16
C LEU A 180 13.70 -1.56 -7.35
N ALA A 181 12.45 -1.37 -7.70
CA ALA A 181 11.48 -0.55 -6.97
C ALA A 181 10.25 -1.39 -6.67
N THR A 182 9.67 -1.22 -5.49
CA THR A 182 8.41 -1.84 -5.11
C THR A 182 7.39 -0.74 -4.84
N PHE A 183 6.28 -0.77 -5.56
CA PHE A 183 5.10 0.06 -5.28
C PHE A 183 4.21 -0.69 -4.30
N ASN A 184 3.85 -0.03 -3.21
CA ASN A 184 2.95 -0.57 -2.21
C ASN A 184 1.66 0.23 -2.25
N PHE A 185 0.52 -0.45 -2.14
CA PHE A 185 -0.80 0.14 -2.26
C PHE A 185 -1.58 -0.03 -0.97
N SER A 186 -2.17 1.06 -0.49
CA SER A 186 -3.15 1.05 0.58
C SER A 186 -4.49 1.56 0.06
N TYR A 187 -5.58 0.94 0.51
CA TYR A 187 -6.93 1.16 0.00
C TYR A 187 -7.84 1.66 1.12
N GLN A 188 -8.72 2.63 0.81
CA GLN A 188 -9.72 3.13 1.76
C GLN A 188 -11.04 3.44 1.07
#